data_952f0f5975f827f1770e3e3c19a725b4
#
_entry.id   952f0f5975f827f1770e3e3c19a725b4
#
_cell.length_a   1.000
_cell.length_b   1.000
_cell.length_c   1.000
_cell.angle_alpha   90.00
_cell.angle_beta   90.00
_cell.angle_gamma   90.00
#
_symmetry.space_group_name_H-M   'P 1'
#
loop_
_entity.id
_entity.type
_entity.pdbx_description
1 polymer ?
#
loop_
_entity_poly.entity_id
_entity_poly.type
_entity_poly.pdbx_seq_one_letter_code
_entity_poly.pdbx_strand_id
1 'polypeptide(L)'
;MGRYENAAALAALVRDTEVHRDCYADAEVFDLEMKHLFANTWVYVGHASQVPKVGDTYATSVGDQPVFMVRHADGSVRVLHNRCPHKGVRLVQEGCAHAGKFIRCPYHAWTFRTDGSLLAVPLKQGYDPQCFGATEAAAGLAPVGEARVYRDFVFCRLNPVGIGFEEFFGDSLSTLDNMVDRSPEGRLEVAGGVLRYMHRCNWKMLVDNQTDTCHPMVAHESSAGTAVRVWNEAPEGTPKPMAVELFAPFVNPYAFFEGMGIRVWANGHGHTGVSDSLHAAYSPVPGYWDSMVAAYGEQRAHAILGDVRHNTVYFPNIMVKGPVQTLRLFKPLAVDRTLVESWTFRLVGAPDLLLERTLMYNRLINAPTSVVGHDDLEVYERAQQGLASRARDWLNLARLYEPGEQERTVAVTNGTNELQMRNQMRAWVRFMTADMPEGVAA
;
A
#
# COMPACT_ATOMS: atom_id res chain seq x y z
N MET A 1 -33.25 -3.07 -3.84
CA MET A 1 -32.47 -1.95 -3.31
C MET A 1 -31.59 -2.54 -2.23
N GLY A 2 -30.29 -2.39 -2.34
CA GLY A 2 -29.35 -2.89 -1.33
C GLY A 2 -29.48 -2.10 -0.01
N ARG A 3 -28.93 -2.66 1.04
CA ARG A 3 -29.01 -2.08 2.38
C ARG A 3 -28.18 -0.77 2.52
N TYR A 4 -27.10 -0.65 1.72
CA TYR A 4 -26.11 0.42 1.81
C TYR A 4 -25.99 1.28 0.54
N GLU A 5 -27.05 1.36 -0.27
CA GLU A 5 -27.04 2.08 -1.56
C GLU A 5 -27.10 3.62 -1.47
N ASN A 6 -27.05 4.20 -0.28
CA ASN A 6 -27.03 5.65 -0.10
C ASN A 6 -25.97 6.12 0.91
N ALA A 7 -25.58 7.37 0.78
CA ALA A 7 -24.53 7.99 1.60
C ALA A 7 -24.83 7.92 3.11
N ALA A 8 -26.09 8.15 3.52
CA ALA A 8 -26.47 8.16 4.94
C ALA A 8 -26.33 6.77 5.58
N ALA A 9 -26.71 5.69 4.85
CA ALA A 9 -26.60 4.33 5.35
C ALA A 9 -25.14 3.91 5.55
N LEU A 10 -24.24 4.29 4.64
CA LEU A 10 -22.81 4.04 4.78
C LEU A 10 -22.17 4.88 5.90
N ALA A 11 -22.51 6.17 5.98
CA ALA A 11 -21.99 7.04 7.02
C ALA A 11 -22.40 6.56 8.42
N ALA A 12 -23.60 5.98 8.56
CA ALA A 12 -24.09 5.43 9.83
C ALA A 12 -23.28 4.22 10.34
N LEU A 13 -22.41 3.62 9.53
CA LEU A 13 -21.52 2.53 9.94
C LEU A 13 -20.30 3.00 10.75
N VAL A 14 -20.03 4.28 10.80
CA VAL A 14 -18.88 4.87 11.50
C VAL A 14 -19.34 5.95 12.47
N ARG A 15 -18.93 5.83 13.72
CA ARG A 15 -19.12 6.81 14.79
C ARG A 15 -17.76 7.37 15.22
N ASP A 16 -17.76 8.36 16.08
CA ASP A 16 -16.51 8.98 16.53
C ASP A 16 -15.50 7.99 17.12
N THR A 17 -15.99 6.99 17.87
CA THR A 17 -15.15 6.01 18.58
C THR A 17 -15.53 4.56 18.31
N GLU A 18 -16.39 4.31 17.34
CA GLU A 18 -16.87 2.96 17.04
C GLU A 18 -17.03 2.77 15.53
N VAL A 19 -16.81 1.55 15.07
CA VAL A 19 -17.06 1.14 13.68
C VAL A 19 -17.97 -0.09 13.67
N HIS A 20 -18.96 -0.08 12.78
CA HIS A 20 -19.86 -1.22 12.65
C HIS A 20 -19.14 -2.41 12.00
N ARG A 21 -19.38 -3.62 12.51
CA ARG A 21 -18.75 -4.85 12.00
C ARG A 21 -18.97 -5.07 10.49
N ASP A 22 -20.07 -4.56 9.93
CA ASP A 22 -20.37 -4.69 8.50
C ASP A 22 -19.36 -3.99 7.61
N CYS A 23 -18.60 -3.03 8.12
CA CYS A 23 -17.43 -2.48 7.41
C CYS A 23 -16.39 -3.56 7.08
N TYR A 24 -16.32 -4.65 7.84
CA TYR A 24 -15.36 -5.73 7.65
C TYR A 24 -15.98 -7.05 7.17
N ALA A 25 -17.30 -7.25 7.34
CA ALA A 25 -17.92 -8.55 7.17
C ALA A 25 -19.08 -8.58 6.17
N ASP A 26 -19.54 -7.44 5.68
CA ASP A 26 -20.67 -7.38 4.74
C ASP A 26 -20.17 -7.32 3.29
N ALA A 27 -20.70 -8.22 2.45
CA ALA A 27 -20.29 -8.32 1.04
C ALA A 27 -20.77 -7.13 0.20
N GLU A 28 -21.93 -6.54 0.52
CA GLU A 28 -22.44 -5.36 -0.19
C GLU A 28 -21.54 -4.16 0.08
N VAL A 29 -21.11 -3.96 1.33
CA VAL A 29 -20.16 -2.91 1.70
C VAL A 29 -18.85 -3.10 0.94
N PHE A 30 -18.35 -4.34 0.85
CA PHE A 30 -17.16 -4.67 0.08
C PHE A 30 -17.29 -4.32 -1.41
N ASP A 31 -18.41 -4.68 -2.04
CA ASP A 31 -18.65 -4.38 -3.47
C ASP A 31 -18.71 -2.85 -3.71
N LEU A 32 -19.30 -2.11 -2.76
CA LEU A 32 -19.32 -0.65 -2.80
C LEU A 32 -17.91 -0.04 -2.61
N GLU A 33 -17.05 -0.64 -1.79
CA GLU A 33 -15.64 -0.23 -1.69
C GLU A 33 -14.91 -0.32 -3.03
N MET A 34 -15.11 -1.41 -3.78
CA MET A 34 -14.49 -1.55 -5.12
C MET A 34 -14.96 -0.45 -6.06
N LYS A 35 -16.24 -0.12 -6.00
CA LYS A 35 -16.89 0.85 -6.89
C LYS A 35 -16.60 2.31 -6.52
N HIS A 36 -16.61 2.63 -5.23
CA HIS A 36 -16.50 4.01 -4.75
C HIS A 36 -15.11 4.31 -4.18
N LEU A 37 -14.63 3.56 -3.18
CA LEU A 37 -13.37 3.85 -2.53
C LEU A 37 -12.17 3.69 -3.47
N PHE A 38 -12.00 2.50 -4.05
CA PHE A 38 -10.84 2.20 -4.91
C PHE A 38 -10.87 2.90 -6.26
N ALA A 39 -12.05 3.33 -6.74
CA ALA A 39 -12.15 4.11 -7.95
C ALA A 39 -11.84 5.61 -7.73
N ASN A 40 -12.13 6.15 -6.55
CA ASN A 40 -12.05 7.58 -6.23
C ASN A 40 -10.75 7.98 -5.52
N THR A 41 -9.96 7.02 -5.04
CA THR A 41 -8.68 7.27 -4.35
C THR A 41 -7.48 6.98 -5.25
N TRP A 42 -6.32 7.51 -4.87
CA TRP A 42 -5.06 7.20 -5.52
C TRP A 42 -4.48 5.90 -4.98
N VAL A 43 -4.31 4.94 -5.86
CA VAL A 43 -3.83 3.58 -5.55
C VAL A 43 -2.48 3.34 -6.21
N TYR A 44 -1.56 2.72 -5.49
CA TYR A 44 -0.26 2.31 -6.01
C TYR A 44 -0.41 1.14 -6.99
N VAL A 45 0.20 1.25 -8.16
CA VAL A 45 0.14 0.21 -9.20
C VAL A 45 1.50 -0.42 -9.52
N GLY A 46 2.59 0.18 -9.07
CA GLY A 46 3.93 -0.36 -9.28
C GLY A 46 5.03 0.68 -9.20
N HIS A 47 6.25 0.26 -9.51
CA HIS A 47 7.43 1.12 -9.53
C HIS A 47 8.01 1.16 -10.94
N ALA A 48 8.47 2.32 -11.39
CA ALA A 48 8.97 2.53 -12.75
C ALA A 48 10.17 1.64 -13.12
N SER A 49 10.94 1.17 -12.12
CA SER A 49 12.03 0.21 -12.32
C SER A 49 11.57 -1.17 -12.78
N GLN A 50 10.27 -1.49 -12.70
CA GLN A 50 9.72 -2.76 -13.22
C GLN A 50 9.49 -2.73 -14.73
N VAL A 51 9.47 -1.54 -15.32
CA VAL A 51 9.32 -1.31 -16.75
C VAL A 51 10.47 -0.44 -17.28
N PRO A 52 11.72 -0.89 -17.17
CA PRO A 52 12.89 -0.07 -17.44
C PRO A 52 13.05 0.30 -18.93
N LYS A 53 12.56 -0.54 -19.85
CA LYS A 53 12.73 -0.36 -21.31
C LYS A 53 11.41 -0.07 -21.99
N VAL A 54 11.44 0.70 -23.08
CA VAL A 54 10.28 0.94 -23.93
C VAL A 54 9.64 -0.40 -24.33
N GLY A 55 8.34 -0.52 -24.10
CA GLY A 55 7.56 -1.73 -24.32
C GLY A 55 7.54 -2.73 -23.16
N ASP A 56 8.28 -2.48 -22.08
CA ASP A 56 8.12 -3.26 -20.86
C ASP A 56 6.76 -2.95 -20.20
N THR A 57 6.15 -4.00 -19.66
CA THR A 57 4.84 -3.94 -19.04
C THR A 57 4.85 -4.59 -17.67
N TYR A 58 4.00 -4.10 -16.77
CA TYR A 58 3.70 -4.74 -15.49
C TYR A 58 2.20 -4.72 -15.24
N ALA A 59 1.58 -5.90 -15.11
CA ALA A 59 0.14 -6.03 -14.88
C ALA A 59 -0.20 -6.17 -13.40
N THR A 60 -1.26 -5.49 -12.99
CA THR A 60 -1.79 -5.44 -11.62
C THR A 60 -3.30 -5.21 -11.62
N SER A 61 -3.87 -4.83 -10.48
CA SER A 61 -5.26 -4.40 -10.35
C SER A 61 -5.40 -3.23 -9.39
N VAL A 62 -6.44 -2.44 -9.56
CA VAL A 62 -6.93 -1.41 -8.64
C VAL A 62 -8.34 -1.81 -8.25
N GLY A 63 -8.54 -2.15 -6.96
CA GLY A 63 -9.75 -2.86 -6.57
C GLY A 63 -9.94 -4.12 -7.42
N ASP A 64 -11.10 -4.26 -8.04
CA ASP A 64 -11.45 -5.36 -8.95
C ASP A 64 -11.07 -5.08 -10.43
N GLN A 65 -10.57 -3.88 -10.75
CA GLN A 65 -10.26 -3.47 -12.13
C GLN A 65 -8.84 -3.89 -12.53
N PRO A 66 -8.68 -4.75 -13.57
CA PRO A 66 -7.36 -5.10 -14.09
C PRO A 66 -6.76 -3.91 -14.86
N VAL A 67 -5.53 -3.55 -14.48
CA VAL A 67 -4.75 -2.50 -15.13
C VAL A 67 -3.32 -3.00 -15.43
N PHE A 68 -2.60 -2.31 -16.26
CA PHE A 68 -1.16 -2.50 -16.43
C PHE A 68 -0.46 -1.18 -16.66
N MET A 69 0.76 -1.07 -16.19
CA MET A 69 1.66 0.01 -16.58
C MET A 69 2.56 -0.43 -17.74
N VAL A 70 2.94 0.51 -18.59
CA VAL A 70 3.80 0.28 -19.75
C VAL A 70 4.77 1.44 -19.93
N ARG A 71 6.04 1.14 -20.27
CA ARG A 71 6.99 2.16 -20.70
C ARG A 71 6.68 2.57 -22.13
N HIS A 72 6.22 3.80 -22.30
CA HIS A 72 5.93 4.36 -23.63
C HIS A 72 7.18 4.79 -24.38
N ALA A 73 7.05 5.01 -25.69
CA ALA A 73 8.14 5.37 -26.59
C ALA A 73 8.85 6.69 -26.22
N ASP A 74 8.12 7.63 -25.60
CA ASP A 74 8.67 8.90 -25.09
C ASP A 74 9.41 8.78 -23.75
N GLY A 75 9.53 7.55 -23.21
CA GLY A 75 10.13 7.27 -21.90
C GLY A 75 9.17 7.41 -20.72
N SER A 76 7.95 7.92 -20.88
CA SER A 76 6.96 8.02 -19.80
C SER A 76 6.38 6.64 -19.45
N VAL A 77 5.86 6.51 -18.23
CA VAL A 77 5.05 5.37 -17.81
C VAL A 77 3.59 5.70 -18.00
N ARG A 78 2.86 4.86 -18.73
CA ARG A 78 1.41 4.95 -18.90
C ARG A 78 0.73 3.85 -18.09
N VAL A 79 -0.49 4.12 -17.62
CA VAL A 79 -1.36 3.14 -16.95
C VAL A 79 -2.64 3.00 -17.75
N LEU A 80 -2.95 1.77 -18.16
CA LEU A 80 -4.08 1.47 -19.03
C LEU A 80 -4.92 0.34 -18.43
N HIS A 81 -6.23 0.34 -18.71
CA HIS A 81 -7.08 -0.78 -18.39
C HIS A 81 -6.64 -2.03 -19.18
N ASN A 82 -6.48 -3.15 -18.51
CA ASN A 82 -6.01 -4.41 -19.08
C ASN A 82 -7.14 -5.22 -19.72
N ARG A 83 -7.79 -4.60 -20.71
CA ARG A 83 -8.96 -5.16 -21.40
C ARG A 83 -8.98 -4.75 -22.86
N CYS A 84 -8.97 -5.72 -23.76
CA CYS A 84 -9.16 -5.47 -25.19
C CYS A 84 -10.58 -4.96 -25.44
N PRO A 85 -10.78 -3.81 -26.13
CA PRO A 85 -12.11 -3.25 -26.39
C PRO A 85 -12.95 -4.12 -27.33
N HIS A 86 -12.34 -5.03 -28.10
CA HIS A 86 -13.06 -5.90 -29.01
C HIS A 86 -13.96 -6.91 -28.27
N LYS A 87 -13.37 -7.81 -27.47
CA LYS A 87 -14.10 -8.88 -26.75
C LYS A 87 -13.58 -9.10 -25.32
N GLY A 88 -13.03 -8.07 -24.67
CA GLY A 88 -12.73 -8.08 -23.27
C GLY A 88 -11.51 -8.90 -22.81
N VAL A 89 -10.71 -9.43 -23.74
CA VAL A 89 -9.55 -10.26 -23.39
C VAL A 89 -8.51 -9.45 -22.64
N ARG A 90 -7.95 -10.00 -21.56
CA ARG A 90 -6.81 -9.47 -20.84
C ARG A 90 -5.57 -9.53 -21.76
N LEU A 91 -4.87 -8.39 -21.91
CA LEU A 91 -3.77 -8.25 -22.87
C LEU A 91 -2.41 -8.61 -22.29
N VAL A 92 -2.18 -8.20 -21.05
CA VAL A 92 -0.91 -8.40 -20.33
C VAL A 92 -1.19 -9.36 -19.17
N GLN A 93 -0.38 -10.43 -19.07
CA GLN A 93 -0.44 -11.38 -17.96
C GLN A 93 0.15 -10.76 -16.68
N GLU A 94 -0.08 -11.39 -15.54
CA GLU A 94 0.44 -10.92 -14.26
C GLU A 94 1.98 -10.86 -14.26
N GLY A 95 2.50 -9.83 -13.59
CA GLY A 95 3.94 -9.59 -13.44
C GLY A 95 4.55 -8.77 -14.57
N CYS A 96 5.89 -8.79 -14.62
CA CYS A 96 6.67 -8.09 -15.65
C CYS A 96 6.73 -8.89 -16.95
N ALA A 97 6.53 -8.19 -18.07
CA ALA A 97 6.65 -8.75 -19.41
C ALA A 97 7.19 -7.68 -20.37
N HIS A 98 7.52 -8.08 -21.59
CA HIS A 98 7.95 -7.19 -22.66
C HIS A 98 7.05 -7.36 -23.89
N ALA A 99 6.25 -6.34 -24.17
CA ALA A 99 5.35 -6.33 -25.33
C ALA A 99 6.02 -5.82 -26.62
N GLY A 100 7.22 -5.26 -26.53
CA GLY A 100 7.91 -4.61 -27.64
C GLY A 100 7.29 -3.27 -27.98
N LYS A 101 7.27 -2.92 -29.27
CA LYS A 101 6.74 -1.61 -29.74
C LYS A 101 5.22 -1.52 -29.71
N PHE A 102 4.52 -2.66 -29.60
CA PHE A 102 3.07 -2.76 -29.73
C PHE A 102 2.49 -3.79 -28.77
N ILE A 103 1.29 -3.55 -28.30
CA ILE A 103 0.49 -4.48 -27.50
C ILE A 103 -0.48 -5.17 -28.44
N ARG A 104 -0.33 -6.49 -28.64
CA ARG A 104 -1.18 -7.27 -29.54
C ARG A 104 -2.10 -8.18 -28.77
N CYS A 105 -3.40 -8.08 -29.03
CA CYS A 105 -4.40 -8.97 -28.45
C CYS A 105 -4.18 -10.41 -28.94
N PRO A 106 -4.08 -11.40 -28.01
CA PRO A 106 -3.85 -12.79 -28.40
C PRO A 106 -5.07 -13.47 -29.05
N TYR A 107 -6.24 -12.81 -29.02
CA TYR A 107 -7.46 -13.43 -29.55
C TYR A 107 -7.68 -13.09 -31.04
N HIS A 108 -7.84 -11.81 -31.40
CA HIS A 108 -8.12 -11.40 -32.78
C HIS A 108 -7.07 -10.45 -33.33
N ALA A 109 -5.90 -10.40 -32.72
CA ALA A 109 -4.75 -9.60 -33.15
C ALA A 109 -5.00 -8.09 -33.32
N TRP A 110 -6.02 -7.52 -32.61
CA TRP A 110 -6.10 -6.08 -32.49
C TRP A 110 -4.81 -5.58 -31.85
N THR A 111 -4.21 -4.58 -32.44
CA THR A 111 -2.88 -4.12 -32.06
C THR A 111 -2.93 -2.66 -31.65
N PHE A 112 -2.32 -2.34 -30.52
CA PHE A 112 -2.33 -1.04 -29.88
C PHE A 112 -0.90 -0.52 -29.73
N ARG A 113 -0.72 0.80 -29.80
CA ARG A 113 0.51 1.43 -29.35
C ARG A 113 0.62 1.39 -27.82
N THR A 114 1.78 1.69 -27.29
CA THR A 114 2.02 1.72 -25.84
C THR A 114 1.36 2.92 -25.13
N ASP A 115 0.79 3.87 -25.86
CA ASP A 115 -0.10 4.92 -25.32
C ASP A 115 -1.58 4.49 -25.26
N GLY A 116 -1.89 3.27 -25.71
CA GLY A 116 -3.23 2.72 -25.79
C GLY A 116 -3.95 2.98 -27.12
N SER A 117 -3.46 3.85 -28.00
CA SER A 117 -4.10 4.13 -29.27
C SER A 117 -4.13 2.91 -30.19
N LEU A 118 -5.27 2.74 -30.90
CA LEU A 118 -5.41 1.63 -31.86
C LEU A 118 -4.44 1.81 -33.01
N LEU A 119 -3.66 0.76 -33.32
CA LEU A 119 -2.71 0.77 -34.44
C LEU A 119 -3.24 0.00 -35.64
N ALA A 120 -3.77 -1.21 -35.41
CA ALA A 120 -4.22 -2.07 -36.50
C ALA A 120 -5.33 -3.02 -36.07
N VAL A 121 -6.23 -3.30 -37.00
CA VAL A 121 -7.30 -4.28 -36.87
C VAL A 121 -7.25 -5.20 -38.09
N PRO A 122 -7.08 -6.51 -37.94
CA PRO A 122 -7.15 -7.46 -39.04
C PRO A 122 -8.54 -7.42 -39.69
N LEU A 123 -8.59 -7.58 -41.01
CA LEU A 123 -9.83 -7.60 -41.79
C LEU A 123 -10.70 -6.34 -41.57
N LYS A 124 -10.06 -5.17 -41.44
CA LYS A 124 -10.72 -3.89 -41.15
C LYS A 124 -11.85 -3.58 -42.17
N GLN A 125 -11.71 -4.06 -43.43
CA GLN A 125 -12.70 -3.94 -44.47
C GLN A 125 -14.07 -4.62 -44.19
N GLY A 126 -14.09 -5.54 -43.20
CA GLY A 126 -15.31 -6.20 -42.75
C GLY A 126 -16.13 -5.39 -41.73
N TYR A 127 -15.60 -4.26 -41.28
CA TYR A 127 -16.29 -3.35 -40.37
C TYR A 127 -16.93 -2.22 -41.15
N ASP A 128 -18.18 -1.87 -40.83
CA ASP A 128 -18.85 -0.73 -41.39
C ASP A 128 -18.07 0.56 -41.05
N PRO A 129 -17.63 1.36 -42.06
CA PRO A 129 -16.85 2.56 -41.81
C PRO A 129 -17.58 3.60 -40.95
N GLN A 130 -18.92 3.67 -41.02
CA GLN A 130 -19.70 4.62 -40.22
C GLN A 130 -19.74 4.19 -38.74
N CYS A 131 -19.92 2.91 -38.48
CA CYS A 131 -19.93 2.37 -37.13
C CYS A 131 -18.52 2.30 -36.52
N PHE A 132 -17.52 1.84 -37.30
CA PHE A 132 -16.16 1.70 -36.82
C PHE A 132 -15.41 3.05 -36.74
N GLY A 133 -15.60 3.92 -37.72
CA GLY A 133 -14.98 5.23 -37.75
C GLY A 133 -15.40 6.15 -36.60
N ALA A 134 -16.70 6.13 -36.26
CA ALA A 134 -17.21 6.84 -35.07
C ALA A 134 -16.63 6.36 -33.76
N THR A 135 -16.17 5.08 -33.71
CA THR A 135 -15.63 4.42 -32.52
C THR A 135 -14.11 4.20 -32.56
N GLU A 136 -13.40 4.61 -33.63
CA GLU A 136 -11.97 4.34 -33.79
C GLU A 136 -11.13 4.96 -32.66
N ALA A 137 -11.47 6.16 -32.21
CA ALA A 137 -10.87 6.77 -31.02
C ALA A 137 -11.26 6.02 -29.75
N ALA A 138 -12.50 5.52 -29.65
CA ALA A 138 -13.01 4.71 -28.56
C ALA A 138 -12.57 3.23 -28.64
N ALA A 139 -12.01 2.80 -29.78
CA ALA A 139 -11.50 1.46 -30.00
C ALA A 139 -10.05 1.25 -29.49
N GLY A 140 -9.43 2.28 -28.93
CA GLY A 140 -8.18 2.20 -28.20
C GLY A 140 -8.33 1.53 -26.82
N LEU A 141 -7.21 1.25 -26.16
CA LEU A 141 -7.23 0.85 -24.76
C LEU A 141 -7.62 2.04 -23.91
N ALA A 142 -8.57 1.85 -23.01
CA ALA A 142 -8.98 2.90 -22.11
C ALA A 142 -7.83 3.24 -21.14
N PRO A 143 -7.40 4.52 -21.03
CA PRO A 143 -6.52 4.95 -19.96
C PRO A 143 -7.31 4.91 -18.64
N VAL A 144 -6.60 4.82 -17.51
CA VAL A 144 -7.18 5.12 -16.21
C VAL A 144 -7.55 6.61 -16.14
N GLY A 145 -8.38 7.01 -15.19
CA GLY A 145 -8.81 8.40 -15.06
C GLY A 145 -7.64 9.38 -14.94
N GLU A 146 -6.68 9.04 -14.08
CA GLU A 146 -5.43 9.78 -13.95
C GLU A 146 -4.30 8.86 -13.48
N ALA A 147 -3.07 9.09 -13.94
CA ALA A 147 -1.88 8.38 -13.48
C ALA A 147 -0.76 9.38 -13.15
N ARG A 148 -0.03 9.10 -12.06
CA ARG A 148 1.08 9.93 -11.59
C ARG A 148 2.29 9.07 -11.26
N VAL A 149 3.45 9.50 -11.71
CA VAL A 149 4.74 8.96 -11.28
C VAL A 149 5.36 9.93 -10.28
N TYR A 150 5.56 9.49 -9.06
CA TYR A 150 6.19 10.26 -7.99
C TYR A 150 7.42 9.52 -7.46
N ARG A 151 8.62 10.06 -7.66
CA ARG A 151 9.89 9.42 -7.25
C ARG A 151 9.95 7.95 -7.72
N ASP A 152 9.52 7.68 -8.95
CA ASP A 152 9.38 6.35 -9.57
C ASP A 152 8.26 5.44 -9.01
N PHE A 153 7.58 5.82 -7.93
CA PHE A 153 6.35 5.16 -7.52
C PHE A 153 5.20 5.58 -8.44
N VAL A 154 4.50 4.59 -8.99
CA VAL A 154 3.40 4.82 -9.93
C VAL A 154 2.07 4.65 -9.22
N PHE A 155 1.25 5.70 -9.26
CA PHE A 155 -0.10 5.72 -8.71
C PHE A 155 -1.11 5.97 -9.81
N CYS A 156 -2.35 5.52 -9.60
CA CYS A 156 -3.46 5.94 -10.46
C CYS A 156 -4.76 6.07 -9.67
N ARG A 157 -5.68 6.84 -10.25
CA ARG A 157 -7.08 6.93 -9.86
C ARG A 157 -7.92 6.51 -11.06
N LEU A 158 -8.92 5.64 -10.84
CA LEU A 158 -9.74 5.11 -11.93
C LEU A 158 -10.74 6.14 -12.47
N ASN A 159 -11.38 6.88 -11.58
CA ASN A 159 -12.29 7.95 -12.00
C ASN A 159 -11.53 9.17 -12.54
N PRO A 160 -11.96 9.76 -13.65
CA PRO A 160 -11.30 10.93 -14.24
C PRO A 160 -11.48 12.21 -13.41
N VAL A 161 -12.52 12.25 -12.58
CA VAL A 161 -12.82 13.38 -11.68
C VAL A 161 -12.64 12.95 -10.24
N GLY A 162 -12.08 13.81 -9.39
CA GLY A 162 -11.87 13.55 -7.97
C GLY A 162 -10.70 14.36 -7.43
N ILE A 163 -10.27 14.04 -6.21
CA ILE A 163 -9.18 14.72 -5.50
C ILE A 163 -7.85 14.62 -6.27
N GLY A 164 -7.11 15.72 -6.39
CA GLY A 164 -5.80 15.78 -7.01
C GLY A 164 -4.74 14.99 -6.22
N PHE A 165 -3.64 14.59 -6.90
CA PHE A 165 -2.59 13.77 -6.29
C PHE A 165 -1.95 14.47 -5.09
N GLU A 166 -1.51 15.70 -5.28
CA GLU A 166 -0.86 16.50 -4.24
C GLU A 166 -1.79 16.83 -3.08
N GLU A 167 -3.07 17.06 -3.36
CA GLU A 167 -4.10 17.29 -2.32
C GLU A 167 -4.41 16.00 -1.54
N PHE A 168 -4.44 14.85 -2.23
CA PHE A 168 -4.72 13.56 -1.58
C PHE A 168 -3.62 13.17 -0.61
N PHE A 169 -2.36 13.22 -1.02
CA PHE A 169 -1.23 12.78 -0.21
C PHE A 169 -0.68 13.87 0.71
N GLY A 170 -0.64 15.12 0.27
CA GLY A 170 -0.08 16.24 1.03
C GLY A 170 1.33 15.96 1.57
N ASP A 171 1.62 16.42 2.78
CA ASP A 171 2.91 16.24 3.45
C ASP A 171 3.28 14.78 3.74
N SER A 172 2.33 13.84 3.61
CA SER A 172 2.62 12.42 3.78
C SER A 172 3.63 11.89 2.74
N LEU A 173 3.70 12.52 1.54
CA LEU A 173 4.70 12.20 0.50
C LEU A 173 6.14 12.25 0.99
N SER A 174 6.42 13.05 2.01
CA SER A 174 7.75 13.14 2.64
C SER A 174 8.30 11.80 3.13
N THR A 175 7.46 10.78 3.34
CA THR A 175 7.94 9.42 3.65
C THR A 175 8.56 8.76 2.42
N LEU A 176 7.95 8.91 1.23
CA LEU A 176 8.53 8.40 -0.01
C LEU A 176 9.81 9.17 -0.35
N ASP A 177 9.81 10.50 -0.13
CA ASP A 177 11.01 11.30 -0.34
C ASP A 177 12.15 10.80 0.54
N ASN A 178 11.91 10.63 1.84
CA ASN A 178 12.93 10.10 2.76
C ASN A 178 13.42 8.72 2.35
N MET A 179 12.49 7.82 1.96
CA MET A 179 12.86 6.47 1.52
C MET A 179 13.79 6.50 0.30
N VAL A 180 13.51 7.36 -0.68
CA VAL A 180 14.34 7.52 -1.88
C VAL A 180 15.65 8.22 -1.57
N ASP A 181 15.62 9.27 -0.75
CA ASP A 181 16.82 10.04 -0.36
C ASP A 181 17.83 9.23 0.47
N ARG A 182 17.41 8.07 1.05
CA ARG A 182 18.35 7.10 1.67
C ARG A 182 19.27 6.41 0.66
N SER A 183 19.02 6.57 -0.63
CA SER A 183 19.93 6.12 -1.69
C SER A 183 20.99 7.18 -1.97
N PRO A 184 22.29 6.85 -1.96
CA PRO A 184 23.34 7.79 -2.37
C PRO A 184 23.16 8.36 -3.78
N GLU A 185 22.49 7.61 -4.67
CA GLU A 185 22.15 8.08 -6.03
C GLU A 185 20.74 8.67 -6.14
N GLY A 186 19.99 8.81 -5.02
CA GLY A 186 18.63 9.33 -5.01
C GLY A 186 17.63 8.48 -5.81
N ARG A 187 17.85 7.15 -5.88
CA ARG A 187 17.09 6.24 -6.75
C ARG A 187 16.90 4.88 -6.10
N LEU A 188 15.70 4.31 -6.27
CA LEU A 188 15.35 2.96 -5.83
C LEU A 188 15.16 2.02 -7.01
N GLU A 189 15.36 0.74 -6.76
CA GLU A 189 15.01 -0.33 -7.69
C GLU A 189 14.30 -1.46 -6.95
N VAL A 190 13.21 -1.99 -7.52
CA VAL A 190 12.59 -3.21 -6.99
C VAL A 190 13.59 -4.35 -7.04
N ALA A 191 13.85 -4.99 -5.91
CA ALA A 191 14.84 -6.04 -5.77
C ALA A 191 14.32 -7.22 -4.96
N GLY A 192 14.86 -8.42 -5.18
CA GLY A 192 14.50 -9.62 -4.41
C GLY A 192 13.13 -10.22 -4.75
N GLY A 193 12.45 -9.68 -5.75
CA GLY A 193 11.11 -10.11 -6.15
C GLY A 193 10.02 -9.50 -5.27
N VAL A 194 8.78 -9.96 -5.48
CA VAL A 194 7.60 -9.55 -4.70
C VAL A 194 7.03 -10.79 -4.02
N LEU A 195 6.97 -10.80 -2.69
CA LEU A 195 6.30 -11.86 -1.95
C LEU A 195 4.79 -11.68 -2.09
N ARG A 196 4.10 -12.75 -2.45
CA ARG A 196 2.63 -12.75 -2.59
C ARG A 196 2.05 -13.87 -1.74
N TYR A 197 1.03 -13.52 -0.96
CA TYR A 197 0.30 -14.49 -0.16
C TYR A 197 -1.12 -14.03 0.11
N MET A 198 -2.00 -14.98 0.38
CA MET A 198 -3.41 -14.77 0.64
C MET A 198 -3.67 -14.73 2.14
N HIS A 199 -4.36 -13.69 2.61
CA HIS A 199 -4.95 -13.66 3.94
C HIS A 199 -6.44 -13.99 3.89
N ARG A 200 -6.93 -14.70 4.91
CA ARG A 200 -8.35 -14.98 5.13
C ARG A 200 -8.98 -13.93 6.03
N CYS A 201 -8.86 -12.68 5.62
CA CYS A 201 -9.44 -11.56 6.34
C CYS A 201 -9.75 -10.38 5.40
N ASN A 202 -10.56 -9.45 5.90
CA ASN A 202 -10.82 -8.17 5.25
C ASN A 202 -9.54 -7.34 5.17
N TRP A 203 -9.35 -6.62 4.07
CA TRP A 203 -8.16 -5.81 3.82
C TRP A 203 -7.92 -4.70 4.87
N LYS A 204 -9.00 -4.16 5.48
CA LYS A 204 -8.90 -3.12 6.52
C LYS A 204 -8.21 -3.61 7.79
N MET A 205 -8.37 -4.89 8.17
CA MET A 205 -7.67 -5.46 9.34
C MET A 205 -6.16 -5.39 9.19
N LEU A 206 -5.66 -5.58 7.96
CA LEU A 206 -4.24 -5.44 7.66
C LEU A 206 -3.78 -3.99 7.79
N VAL A 207 -4.60 -3.05 7.36
CA VAL A 207 -4.31 -1.60 7.45
C VAL A 207 -4.35 -1.14 8.90
N ASP A 208 -5.34 -1.56 9.68
CA ASP A 208 -5.48 -1.26 11.10
C ASP A 208 -4.24 -1.74 11.89
N ASN A 209 -3.79 -2.97 11.66
CA ASN A 209 -2.62 -3.53 12.34
C ASN A 209 -1.33 -2.74 12.04
N GLN A 210 -1.15 -2.19 10.83
CA GLN A 210 0.07 -1.46 10.50
C GLN A 210 0.25 -0.18 11.34
N THR A 211 -0.82 0.34 11.90
CA THR A 211 -0.83 1.54 12.74
C THR A 211 -1.07 1.24 14.21
N ASP A 212 -1.36 0.01 14.56
CA ASP A 212 -1.49 -0.45 15.93
C ASP A 212 -0.12 -0.76 16.55
N THR A 213 0.20 -0.09 17.63
CA THR A 213 1.43 -0.31 18.40
C THR A 213 1.16 -1.07 19.71
N CYS A 214 -0.09 -1.43 20.01
CA CYS A 214 -0.44 -2.16 21.23
C CYS A 214 -0.30 -3.68 21.07
N HIS A 215 -0.53 -4.22 19.86
CA HIS A 215 -0.50 -5.66 19.62
C HIS A 215 0.90 -6.30 19.67
N PRO A 216 2.01 -5.62 19.26
CA PRO A 216 3.29 -6.33 19.06
C PRO A 216 3.77 -7.05 20.30
N MET A 217 3.67 -6.41 21.46
CA MET A 217 4.15 -6.96 22.72
C MET A 217 3.40 -8.24 23.15
N VAL A 218 2.16 -8.40 22.73
CA VAL A 218 1.32 -9.55 23.06
C VAL A 218 1.33 -10.58 21.94
N ALA A 219 1.04 -10.14 20.71
CA ALA A 219 0.93 -11.06 19.57
C ALA A 219 2.26 -11.73 19.23
N HIS A 220 3.39 -11.02 19.38
CA HIS A 220 4.73 -11.53 19.05
C HIS A 220 5.56 -11.96 20.25
N GLU A 221 4.96 -12.10 21.45
CA GLU A 221 5.66 -12.52 22.66
C GLU A 221 6.32 -13.88 22.48
N SER A 222 5.63 -14.85 21.90
CA SER A 222 6.13 -16.21 21.72
C SER A 222 7.33 -16.28 20.77
N SER A 223 7.35 -15.46 19.74
CA SER A 223 8.39 -15.43 18.70
C SER A 223 9.54 -14.50 19.07
N ALA A 224 9.29 -13.20 19.20
CA ALA A 224 10.31 -12.21 19.53
C ALA A 224 10.85 -12.36 20.95
N GLY A 225 9.99 -12.68 21.93
CA GLY A 225 10.42 -12.95 23.31
C GLY A 225 11.33 -14.16 23.41
N THR A 226 11.07 -15.22 22.64
CA THR A 226 11.96 -16.38 22.59
C THR A 226 13.32 -16.01 21.98
N ALA A 227 13.34 -15.22 20.90
CA ALA A 227 14.60 -14.77 20.29
C ALA A 227 15.44 -13.94 21.27
N VAL A 228 14.80 -13.04 22.04
CA VAL A 228 15.49 -12.25 23.09
C VAL A 228 16.04 -13.15 24.21
N ARG A 229 15.25 -14.10 24.68
CA ARG A 229 15.68 -15.02 25.74
C ARG A 229 16.88 -15.86 25.31
N VAL A 230 16.82 -16.49 24.14
CA VAL A 230 17.92 -17.29 23.58
C VAL A 230 19.17 -16.43 23.39
N TRP A 231 19.00 -15.19 22.95
CA TRP A 231 20.12 -14.27 22.79
C TRP A 231 20.77 -13.89 24.13
N ASN A 232 19.97 -13.64 25.17
CA ASN A 232 20.47 -13.29 26.50
C ASN A 232 21.24 -14.46 27.18
N GLU A 233 21.01 -15.70 26.76
CA GLU A 233 21.72 -16.89 27.20
C GLU A 233 22.96 -17.18 26.32
N ALA A 234 23.21 -16.41 25.27
CA ALA A 234 24.34 -16.61 24.38
C ALA A 234 25.68 -16.30 25.11
N PRO A 235 26.77 -17.05 24.81
CA PRO A 235 28.09 -16.77 25.37
C PRO A 235 28.56 -15.34 25.12
N GLU A 236 29.26 -14.75 26.08
CA GLU A 236 29.87 -13.42 25.94
C GLU A 236 30.76 -13.36 24.71
N GLY A 237 30.69 -12.24 23.94
CA GLY A 237 31.43 -12.04 22.71
C GLY A 237 30.82 -12.69 21.45
N THR A 238 29.68 -13.40 21.59
CA THR A 238 28.95 -13.94 20.43
C THR A 238 28.44 -12.78 19.56
N PRO A 239 28.73 -12.72 18.25
CA PRO A 239 28.14 -11.70 17.35
C PRO A 239 26.62 -11.81 17.33
N LYS A 240 25.93 -10.68 17.51
CA LYS A 240 24.46 -10.66 17.48
C LYS A 240 23.96 -11.00 16.08
N PRO A 241 23.17 -12.09 15.90
CA PRO A 241 22.60 -12.42 14.62
C PRO A 241 21.65 -11.34 14.13
N MET A 242 21.68 -11.01 12.84
CA MET A 242 20.78 -10.04 12.21
C MET A 242 19.30 -10.36 12.49
N ALA A 243 18.92 -11.64 12.53
CA ALA A 243 17.57 -12.06 12.86
C ALA A 243 17.14 -11.58 14.24
N VAL A 244 18.01 -11.73 15.27
CA VAL A 244 17.73 -11.27 16.63
C VAL A 244 17.64 -9.75 16.69
N GLU A 245 18.52 -9.05 15.97
CA GLU A 245 18.47 -7.57 15.85
C GLU A 245 17.12 -7.09 15.30
N LEU A 246 16.58 -7.79 14.30
CA LEU A 246 15.31 -7.44 13.66
C LEU A 246 14.08 -7.85 14.47
N PHE A 247 14.16 -8.89 15.28
CA PHE A 247 13.03 -9.38 16.10
C PHE A 247 12.90 -8.73 17.48
N ALA A 248 14.02 -8.55 18.16
CA ALA A 248 14.04 -8.11 19.54
C ALA A 248 13.17 -6.85 19.82
N PRO A 249 13.10 -5.86 18.92
CA PRO A 249 12.30 -4.66 19.18
C PRO A 249 10.80 -4.90 19.34
N PHE A 250 10.23 -5.99 18.83
CA PHE A 250 8.79 -6.25 18.92
C PHE A 250 8.30 -6.54 20.36
N VAL A 251 9.19 -6.90 21.27
CA VAL A 251 8.85 -7.12 22.69
C VAL A 251 9.29 -5.95 23.58
N ASN A 252 9.51 -4.77 23.03
CA ASN A 252 9.69 -3.58 23.82
C ASN A 252 8.47 -3.33 24.72
N PRO A 253 8.63 -2.72 25.90
CA PRO A 253 7.53 -2.44 26.81
C PRO A 253 6.58 -1.39 26.25
N TYR A 254 5.34 -1.33 26.73
CA TYR A 254 4.35 -0.35 26.29
C TYR A 254 4.83 1.10 26.38
N ALA A 255 5.65 1.44 27.38
CA ALA A 255 6.22 2.78 27.49
C ALA A 255 7.05 3.19 26.26
N PHE A 256 7.75 2.23 25.62
CA PHE A 256 8.45 2.49 24.36
C PHE A 256 7.45 2.81 23.25
N PHE A 257 6.40 2.01 23.09
CA PHE A 257 5.39 2.22 22.06
C PHE A 257 4.59 3.50 22.28
N GLU A 258 4.28 3.86 23.52
CA GLU A 258 3.69 5.17 23.86
C GLU A 258 4.58 6.32 23.41
N GLY A 259 5.91 6.22 23.69
CA GLY A 259 6.91 7.22 23.34
C GLY A 259 7.18 7.33 21.84
N MET A 260 6.97 6.26 21.05
CA MET A 260 7.18 6.29 19.59
C MET A 260 6.38 7.41 18.92
N GLY A 261 5.18 7.66 19.39
CA GLY A 261 4.25 8.61 18.80
C GLY A 261 3.65 8.15 17.47
N ILE A 262 2.50 8.70 17.15
CA ILE A 262 1.86 8.61 15.83
C ILE A 262 1.62 10.01 15.28
N ARG A 263 1.63 10.10 13.96
CA ARG A 263 1.17 11.29 13.23
C ARG A 263 0.10 10.88 12.24
N VAL A 264 -0.97 11.66 12.19
CA VAL A 264 -2.02 11.54 11.17
C VAL A 264 -2.00 12.75 10.25
N TRP A 265 -2.41 12.53 9.00
CA TRP A 265 -2.66 13.55 7.99
C TRP A 265 -4.09 13.39 7.46
N ALA A 266 -4.54 14.34 6.68
CA ALA A 266 -5.81 14.26 5.98
C ALA A 266 -5.90 12.95 5.15
N ASN A 267 -7.11 12.63 4.72
CA ASN A 267 -7.40 11.52 3.81
C ASN A 267 -7.02 10.13 4.33
N GLY A 268 -6.94 9.96 5.66
CA GLY A 268 -6.68 8.66 6.28
C GLY A 268 -5.20 8.26 6.32
N HIS A 269 -4.28 9.13 5.87
CA HIS A 269 -2.84 8.86 5.94
C HIS A 269 -2.29 9.06 7.35
N GLY A 270 -1.19 8.37 7.65
CA GLY A 270 -0.50 8.55 8.91
C GLY A 270 0.69 7.62 9.07
N HIS A 271 1.49 7.85 10.11
CA HIS A 271 2.61 6.98 10.44
C HIS A 271 2.79 6.80 11.94
N THR A 272 3.36 5.68 12.32
CA THR A 272 3.94 5.43 13.64
C THR A 272 5.43 5.78 13.62
N GLY A 273 6.02 6.05 14.79
CA GLY A 273 7.42 6.43 14.87
C GLY A 273 7.64 7.91 14.55
N VAL A 274 7.20 8.80 15.45
CA VAL A 274 7.49 10.24 15.37
C VAL A 274 8.81 10.56 16.06
N SER A 275 9.03 9.95 17.23
CA SER A 275 10.19 10.22 18.10
C SER A 275 11.16 9.05 18.12
N ASP A 276 10.70 7.84 17.91
CA ASP A 276 11.49 6.62 17.96
C ASP A 276 10.94 5.54 16.99
N SER A 277 11.74 4.52 16.71
CA SER A 277 11.36 3.43 15.81
C SER A 277 11.98 2.11 16.21
N LEU A 278 11.30 1.01 15.86
CA LEU A 278 11.84 -0.34 16.04
C LEU A 278 13.10 -0.60 15.18
N HIS A 279 13.25 0.05 14.03
CA HIS A 279 14.25 -0.31 13.01
C HIS A 279 14.96 0.90 12.36
N ALA A 280 15.09 2.03 13.05
CA ALA A 280 15.66 3.25 12.46
C ALA A 280 17.18 3.21 12.25
N ALA A 281 17.91 2.46 13.06
CA ALA A 281 19.38 2.53 13.13
C ALA A 281 20.06 1.66 12.05
N TYR A 282 20.13 2.15 10.82
CA TYR A 282 20.91 1.52 9.72
C TYR A 282 22.29 2.15 9.51
N SER A 283 22.64 3.18 10.26
CA SER A 283 23.93 3.85 10.21
C SER A 283 25.16 2.95 10.48
N PRO A 284 25.06 1.80 11.20
CA PRO A 284 26.22 0.94 11.44
C PRO A 284 26.71 0.14 10.23
N VAL A 285 25.99 0.16 9.09
CA VAL A 285 26.46 -0.57 7.89
C VAL A 285 27.73 0.07 7.36
N PRO A 286 28.87 -0.68 7.28
CA PRO A 286 30.15 -0.14 6.86
C PRO A 286 30.09 0.56 5.50
N GLY A 287 30.64 1.77 5.41
CA GLY A 287 30.69 2.57 4.20
C GLY A 287 29.38 3.27 3.81
N TYR A 288 28.25 2.96 4.46
CA TYR A 288 26.97 3.59 4.11
C TYR A 288 26.94 5.07 4.51
N TRP A 289 27.33 5.39 5.73
CA TRP A 289 27.43 6.78 6.19
C TRP A 289 28.31 7.63 5.25
N ASP A 290 29.51 7.13 4.92
CA ASP A 290 30.44 7.85 4.05
C ASP A 290 29.86 8.09 2.66
N SER A 291 29.14 7.10 2.11
CA SER A 291 28.47 7.26 0.81
C SER A 291 27.34 8.30 0.85
N MET A 292 26.61 8.38 1.95
CA MET A 292 25.56 9.39 2.15
C MET A 292 26.14 10.79 2.34
N VAL A 293 27.22 10.91 3.11
CA VAL A 293 27.93 12.20 3.29
C VAL A 293 28.53 12.67 1.97
N ALA A 294 29.12 11.77 1.18
CA ALA A 294 29.65 12.10 -0.15
C ALA A 294 28.55 12.59 -1.10
N ALA A 295 27.36 12.01 -1.03
CA ALA A 295 26.23 12.36 -1.91
C ALA A 295 25.51 13.65 -1.50
N TYR A 296 25.28 13.87 -0.19
CA TYR A 296 24.38 14.90 0.31
C TYR A 296 25.02 15.92 1.26
N GLY A 297 26.25 15.69 1.69
CA GLY A 297 26.88 16.42 2.79
C GLY A 297 26.38 15.94 4.17
N GLU A 298 27.19 16.18 5.21
CA GLU A 298 26.97 15.63 6.56
C GLU A 298 25.62 16.04 7.16
N GLN A 299 25.28 17.33 7.10
CA GLN A 299 24.02 17.84 7.68
C GLN A 299 22.78 17.19 7.04
N ARG A 300 22.76 17.06 5.71
CA ARG A 300 21.63 16.47 5.00
C ARG A 300 21.58 14.97 5.21
N ALA A 301 22.72 14.27 5.24
CA ALA A 301 22.82 12.86 5.55
C ALA A 301 22.25 12.55 6.95
N HIS A 302 22.60 13.35 7.96
CA HIS A 302 22.00 13.25 9.30
C HIS A 302 20.48 13.43 9.28
N ALA A 303 19.97 14.42 8.57
CA ALA A 303 18.53 14.66 8.48
C ALA A 303 17.78 13.49 7.80
N ILE A 304 18.34 12.92 6.73
CA ILE A 304 17.76 11.79 6.02
C ILE A 304 17.74 10.54 6.90
N LEU A 305 18.89 10.19 7.50
CA LEU A 305 19.04 8.96 8.27
C LEU A 305 18.44 9.05 9.68
N GLY A 306 18.26 10.26 10.19
CA GLY A 306 17.60 10.54 11.47
C GLY A 306 16.07 10.46 11.42
N ASP A 307 15.45 10.34 10.22
CA ASP A 307 14.01 10.12 10.12
C ASP A 307 13.67 8.69 10.61
N VAL A 308 12.85 8.62 11.65
CA VAL A 308 12.55 7.38 12.37
C VAL A 308 11.15 6.82 12.07
N ARG A 309 10.48 7.27 11.02
CA ARG A 309 9.14 6.78 10.66
C ARG A 309 9.13 5.27 10.51
N HIS A 310 8.30 4.61 11.32
CA HIS A 310 8.28 3.16 11.35
C HIS A 310 7.39 2.58 10.26
N ASN A 311 6.07 2.78 10.37
CA ASN A 311 5.07 2.38 9.37
C ASN A 311 4.31 3.61 8.91
N THR A 312 4.35 3.92 7.63
CA THR A 312 3.50 4.93 7.02
C THR A 312 2.40 4.24 6.22
N VAL A 313 1.16 4.46 6.61
CA VAL A 313 -0.01 4.02 5.85
C VAL A 313 -0.44 5.14 4.92
N TYR A 314 -0.47 4.83 3.64
CA TYR A 314 -1.18 5.60 2.63
C TYR A 314 -2.53 4.93 2.39
N PHE A 315 -3.57 5.54 2.92
CA PHE A 315 -4.92 5.03 2.72
C PHE A 315 -5.28 5.03 1.22
N PRO A 316 -5.98 4.00 0.67
CA PRO A 316 -6.63 2.95 1.45
C PRO A 316 -5.73 1.76 1.81
N ASN A 317 -4.75 1.36 1.00
CA ASN A 317 -4.26 -0.01 1.05
C ASN A 317 -2.74 -0.20 0.92
N ILE A 318 -1.96 0.83 1.23
CA ILE A 318 -0.50 0.76 1.14
C ILE A 318 0.14 1.04 2.50
N MET A 319 1.15 0.26 2.86
CA MET A 319 2.05 0.55 3.96
C MET A 319 3.48 0.64 3.45
N VAL A 320 4.19 1.70 3.83
CA VAL A 320 5.60 1.93 3.51
C VAL A 320 6.42 1.97 4.80
N LYS A 321 7.55 1.27 4.80
CA LYS A 321 8.56 1.34 5.85
C LYS A 321 9.87 1.84 5.24
N GLY A 322 10.06 3.16 5.26
CA GLY A 322 11.20 3.83 4.65
C GLY A 322 12.56 3.35 5.14
N PRO A 323 12.81 3.25 6.48
CA PRO A 323 14.09 2.80 7.02
C PRO A 323 14.52 1.38 6.63
N VAL A 324 13.61 0.51 6.23
CA VAL A 324 13.93 -0.86 5.77
C VAL A 324 13.54 -1.12 4.31
N GLN A 325 13.27 -0.09 3.56
CA GLN A 325 12.98 -0.09 2.12
C GLN A 325 11.97 -1.17 1.70
N THR A 326 10.85 -1.27 2.42
CA THR A 326 9.74 -2.18 2.09
C THR A 326 8.45 -1.44 1.86
N LEU A 327 7.62 -1.98 0.98
CA LEU A 327 6.24 -1.56 0.74
C LEU A 327 5.34 -2.80 0.77
N ARG A 328 4.22 -2.71 1.47
CA ARG A 328 3.16 -3.72 1.43
C ARG A 328 1.93 -3.14 0.78
N LEU A 329 1.34 -3.88 -0.14
CA LEU A 329 0.10 -3.55 -0.84
C LEU A 329 -0.95 -4.59 -0.48
N PHE A 330 -2.09 -4.14 0.02
CA PHE A 330 -3.21 -4.98 0.44
C PHE A 330 -4.30 -4.92 -0.63
N LYS A 331 -4.40 -5.97 -1.45
CA LYS A 331 -5.36 -6.05 -2.55
C LYS A 331 -6.61 -6.82 -2.11
N PRO A 332 -7.76 -6.16 -1.98
CA PRO A 332 -9.01 -6.83 -1.65
C PRO A 332 -9.43 -7.76 -2.79
N LEU A 333 -9.78 -9.00 -2.48
CA LEU A 333 -10.30 -9.98 -3.45
C LEU A 333 -11.71 -10.42 -3.14
N ALA A 334 -12.07 -10.44 -1.86
CA ALA A 334 -13.42 -10.66 -1.34
C ALA A 334 -13.49 -10.02 0.05
N VAL A 335 -14.68 -9.98 0.61
CA VAL A 335 -14.92 -9.40 1.94
C VAL A 335 -14.03 -10.03 3.03
N ASP A 336 -13.66 -11.30 2.86
CA ASP A 336 -12.89 -12.14 3.77
C ASP A 336 -11.55 -12.64 3.17
N ARG A 337 -11.10 -12.05 2.06
CA ARG A 337 -9.86 -12.47 1.39
C ARG A 337 -9.10 -11.29 0.83
N THR A 338 -7.83 -11.21 1.22
CA THR A 338 -6.91 -10.16 0.77
C THR A 338 -5.63 -10.78 0.23
N LEU A 339 -5.22 -10.40 -0.96
CA LEU A 339 -3.89 -10.68 -1.49
C LEU A 339 -2.91 -9.62 -0.97
N VAL A 340 -1.88 -10.05 -0.27
CA VAL A 340 -0.79 -9.16 0.16
C VAL A 340 0.38 -9.29 -0.79
N GLU A 341 0.87 -8.18 -1.27
CA GLU A 341 2.14 -8.07 -1.97
C GLU A 341 3.14 -7.33 -1.08
N SER A 342 4.28 -7.93 -0.81
CA SER A 342 5.37 -7.31 -0.06
C SER A 342 6.57 -7.11 -0.97
N TRP A 343 6.95 -5.85 -1.13
CA TRP A 343 7.95 -5.36 -2.05
C TRP A 343 9.19 -4.93 -1.30
N THR A 344 10.36 -5.22 -1.86
CA THR A 344 11.66 -4.75 -1.36
C THR A 344 12.36 -3.91 -2.41
N PHE A 345 13.09 -2.92 -1.95
CA PHE A 345 13.81 -2.01 -2.81
C PHE A 345 15.30 -1.99 -2.47
N ARG A 346 16.13 -1.92 -3.50
CA ARG A 346 17.56 -1.61 -3.38
C ARG A 346 17.73 -0.10 -3.33
N LEU A 347 18.53 0.39 -2.43
CA LEU A 347 19.08 1.76 -2.45
C LEU A 347 20.25 1.77 -3.43
N VAL A 348 20.07 2.42 -4.59
CA VAL A 348 21.12 2.43 -5.63
C VAL A 348 22.33 3.23 -5.14
N GLY A 349 23.53 2.70 -5.31
CA GLY A 349 24.77 3.31 -4.79
C GLY A 349 25.08 3.01 -3.32
N ALA A 350 24.17 2.34 -2.58
CA ALA A 350 24.41 1.93 -1.21
C ALA A 350 25.09 0.54 -1.15
N PRO A 351 25.78 0.19 -0.03
CA PRO A 351 26.37 -1.13 0.17
C PRO A 351 25.34 -2.25 0.09
N ASP A 352 25.70 -3.38 -0.52
CA ASP A 352 24.82 -4.55 -0.70
C ASP A 352 24.29 -5.12 0.63
N LEU A 353 25.00 -4.96 1.73
CA LEU A 353 24.55 -5.39 3.05
C LEU A 353 23.22 -4.74 3.47
N LEU A 354 22.90 -3.52 2.98
CA LEU A 354 21.59 -2.90 3.22
C LEU A 354 20.47 -3.67 2.51
N LEU A 355 20.70 -4.11 1.27
CA LEU A 355 19.74 -4.96 0.57
C LEU A 355 19.56 -6.32 1.27
N GLU A 356 20.64 -6.92 1.75
CA GLU A 356 20.57 -8.17 2.53
C GLU A 356 19.71 -8.01 3.79
N ARG A 357 19.88 -6.90 4.52
CA ARG A 357 19.05 -6.56 5.70
C ARG A 357 17.58 -6.36 5.32
N THR A 358 17.30 -5.66 4.23
CA THR A 358 15.94 -5.46 3.71
C THR A 358 15.28 -6.79 3.34
N LEU A 359 16.00 -7.66 2.64
CA LEU A 359 15.51 -9.00 2.26
C LEU A 359 15.29 -9.89 3.48
N MET A 360 16.22 -9.84 4.45
CA MET A 360 16.08 -10.58 5.71
C MET A 360 14.84 -10.08 6.47
N TYR A 361 14.68 -8.76 6.63
CA TYR A 361 13.50 -8.18 7.25
C TYR A 361 12.21 -8.66 6.58
N ASN A 362 12.14 -8.57 5.25
CA ASN A 362 10.94 -8.97 4.49
C ASN A 362 10.59 -10.45 4.69
N ARG A 363 11.60 -11.32 4.79
CA ARG A 363 11.41 -12.76 5.03
C ARG A 363 10.99 -13.06 6.47
N LEU A 364 11.58 -12.37 7.44
CA LEU A 364 11.35 -12.63 8.86
C LEU A 364 10.05 -12.02 9.40
N ILE A 365 9.63 -10.88 8.83
CA ILE A 365 8.50 -10.11 9.34
C ILE A 365 7.28 -10.21 8.41
N ASN A 366 7.48 -10.11 7.10
CA ASN A 366 6.38 -9.95 6.14
C ASN A 366 6.01 -11.23 5.38
N ALA A 367 6.82 -12.29 5.44
CA ALA A 367 6.51 -13.52 4.72
C ALA A 367 5.48 -14.37 5.48
N PRO A 368 4.61 -15.15 4.79
CA PRO A 368 3.59 -15.96 5.44
C PRO A 368 4.16 -17.12 6.28
N THR A 369 5.39 -17.52 5.97
CA THR A 369 6.15 -18.53 6.74
C THR A 369 7.11 -17.87 7.71
N SER A 370 6.96 -16.58 7.96
CA SER A 370 7.79 -15.84 8.90
C SER A 370 7.39 -16.12 10.35
N VAL A 371 8.27 -15.71 11.24
CA VAL A 371 8.03 -15.86 12.68
C VAL A 371 7.02 -14.83 13.19
N VAL A 372 7.13 -13.57 12.74
CA VAL A 372 6.26 -12.46 13.18
C VAL A 372 4.97 -12.40 12.36
N GLY A 373 5.05 -12.46 11.04
CA GLY A 373 3.87 -12.35 10.19
C GLY A 373 2.87 -13.51 10.41
N HIS A 374 3.34 -14.66 10.83
CA HIS A 374 2.46 -15.80 11.14
C HIS A 374 1.56 -15.52 12.36
N ASP A 375 2.09 -14.86 13.38
CA ASP A 375 1.30 -14.47 14.56
C ASP A 375 0.16 -13.54 14.15
N ASP A 376 0.44 -12.55 13.32
CA ASP A 376 -0.55 -11.63 12.78
C ASP A 376 -1.64 -12.32 11.94
N LEU A 377 -1.22 -13.27 11.07
CA LEU A 377 -2.15 -14.02 10.22
C LEU A 377 -3.22 -14.74 11.02
N GLU A 378 -2.84 -15.38 12.09
CA GLU A 378 -3.75 -16.11 12.98
C GLU A 378 -4.74 -15.16 13.66
N VAL A 379 -4.27 -13.99 14.12
CA VAL A 379 -5.13 -12.99 14.77
C VAL A 379 -6.15 -12.42 13.78
N TYR A 380 -5.75 -12.11 12.54
CA TYR A 380 -6.69 -11.59 11.52
C TYR A 380 -7.74 -12.61 11.12
N GLU A 381 -7.37 -13.87 10.93
CA GLU A 381 -8.33 -14.93 10.61
C GLU A 381 -9.34 -15.12 11.75
N ARG A 382 -8.89 -15.13 13.01
CA ARG A 382 -9.78 -15.18 14.17
C ARG A 382 -10.67 -13.95 14.30
N ALA A 383 -10.15 -12.75 14.00
CA ALA A 383 -10.96 -11.54 14.01
C ALA A 383 -12.06 -11.62 12.94
N GLN A 384 -11.74 -12.04 11.71
CA GLN A 384 -12.71 -12.23 10.64
C GLN A 384 -13.80 -13.25 11.03
N GLN A 385 -13.40 -14.37 11.63
CA GLN A 385 -14.34 -15.39 12.14
C GLN A 385 -15.21 -14.85 13.28
N GLY A 386 -14.62 -14.08 14.19
CA GLY A 386 -15.33 -13.45 15.31
C GLY A 386 -16.40 -12.46 14.85
N LEU A 387 -16.15 -11.74 13.76
CA LEU A 387 -17.12 -10.79 13.16
C LEU A 387 -18.36 -11.47 12.54
N ALA A 388 -18.37 -12.79 12.35
CA ALA A 388 -19.58 -13.54 12.01
C ALA A 388 -20.61 -13.51 13.15
N SER A 389 -20.20 -13.29 14.40
CA SER A 389 -21.10 -13.15 15.55
C SER A 389 -21.92 -11.85 15.45
N ARG A 390 -23.22 -11.97 15.67
CA ARG A 390 -24.16 -10.84 15.71
C ARG A 390 -24.48 -10.41 17.15
N ALA A 391 -23.68 -10.83 18.10
CA ALA A 391 -23.91 -10.50 19.53
C ALA A 391 -23.64 -9.02 19.82
N ARG A 392 -22.72 -8.40 19.07
CA ARG A 392 -22.44 -6.97 19.09
C ARG A 392 -22.09 -6.50 17.69
N ASP A 393 -22.68 -5.38 17.28
CA ASP A 393 -22.47 -4.84 15.93
C ASP A 393 -21.30 -3.82 15.89
N TRP A 394 -20.92 -3.25 17.03
CA TRP A 394 -19.95 -2.16 17.12
C TRP A 394 -18.62 -2.61 17.70
N LEU A 395 -17.54 -2.25 17.02
CA LEU A 395 -16.16 -2.40 17.43
C LEU A 395 -15.67 -1.09 18.05
N ASN A 396 -14.93 -1.17 19.14
CA ASN A 396 -14.48 -0.02 19.90
C ASN A 396 -13.13 0.50 19.40
N LEU A 397 -13.05 1.78 19.12
CA LEU A 397 -11.85 2.54 18.74
C LEU A 397 -11.65 3.75 19.66
N ALA A 398 -12.02 3.66 20.94
CA ALA A 398 -12.05 4.80 21.86
C ALA A 398 -10.73 5.06 22.60
N ARG A 399 -9.67 4.24 22.35
CA ARG A 399 -8.41 4.41 23.06
C ARG A 399 -7.81 5.78 22.82
N LEU A 400 -7.65 6.56 23.91
CA LEU A 400 -7.11 7.92 23.91
C LEU A 400 -7.87 8.87 22.95
N TYR A 401 -9.18 8.68 22.84
CA TYR A 401 -10.05 9.61 22.09
C TYR A 401 -10.10 10.98 22.75
N GLU A 402 -10.00 12.04 21.95
CA GLU A 402 -10.14 13.42 22.34
C GLU A 402 -11.33 14.06 21.60
N PRO A 403 -12.34 14.62 22.29
CA PRO A 403 -13.41 15.34 21.62
C PRO A 403 -12.87 16.45 20.71
N GLY A 404 -13.40 16.54 19.49
CA GLY A 404 -12.94 17.52 18.49
C GLY A 404 -11.71 17.11 17.70
N GLU A 405 -11.16 15.91 17.89
CA GLU A 405 -10.01 15.45 17.12
C GLU A 405 -10.27 15.38 15.60
N GLN A 406 -11.53 15.20 15.20
CA GLN A 406 -11.96 15.13 13.80
C GLN A 406 -11.79 16.46 13.04
N GLU A 407 -11.65 17.59 13.74
CA GLU A 407 -11.43 18.91 13.15
C GLU A 407 -9.95 19.13 12.77
N ARG A 408 -9.05 18.25 13.23
CA ARG A 408 -7.61 18.34 12.99
C ARG A 408 -7.23 17.59 11.73
N THR A 409 -6.74 18.28 10.72
CA THR A 409 -6.20 17.67 9.49
C THR A 409 -4.82 17.05 9.69
N VAL A 410 -4.06 17.52 10.68
CA VAL A 410 -2.76 16.98 11.10
C VAL A 410 -2.72 16.94 12.61
N ALA A 411 -2.35 15.81 13.17
CA ALA A 411 -2.14 15.67 14.62
C ALA A 411 -0.97 14.72 14.93
N VAL A 412 -0.30 14.99 16.03
CA VAL A 412 0.73 14.14 16.64
C VAL A 412 0.26 13.79 18.04
N THR A 413 0.32 12.52 18.40
CA THR A 413 -0.13 12.05 19.71
C THR A 413 0.66 10.82 20.17
N ASN A 414 0.30 10.29 21.35
CA ASN A 414 0.85 9.07 21.92
C ASN A 414 0.80 7.89 20.92
N GLY A 415 1.85 7.09 20.88
CA GLY A 415 2.01 5.99 19.92
C GLY A 415 0.93 4.93 20.01
N THR A 416 0.31 4.74 21.18
CA THR A 416 -0.76 3.75 21.41
C THR A 416 -2.18 4.31 21.20
N ASN A 417 -2.33 5.52 20.66
CA ASN A 417 -3.63 6.14 20.37
C ASN A 417 -4.25 5.52 19.10
N GLU A 418 -5.54 5.20 19.12
CA GLU A 418 -6.29 4.69 17.97
C GLU A 418 -6.75 5.80 17.00
N LEU A 419 -6.23 7.03 17.14
CA LEU A 419 -6.55 8.17 16.27
C LEU A 419 -6.33 7.83 14.78
N GLN A 420 -5.29 7.05 14.45
CA GLN A 420 -5.02 6.67 13.06
C GLN A 420 -6.15 5.82 12.47
N MET A 421 -6.66 4.83 13.23
CA MET A 421 -7.77 3.98 12.78
C MET A 421 -9.06 4.80 12.62
N ARG A 422 -9.36 5.69 13.57
CA ARG A 422 -10.50 6.61 13.45
C ARG A 422 -10.37 7.56 12.27
N ASN A 423 -9.16 8.06 11.99
CA ASN A 423 -8.86 8.89 10.83
C ASN A 423 -9.08 8.13 9.51
N GLN A 424 -8.68 6.86 9.44
CA GLN A 424 -8.90 5.99 8.28
C GLN A 424 -10.40 5.74 8.06
N MET A 425 -11.17 5.49 9.12
CA MET A 425 -12.61 5.26 8.99
C MET A 425 -13.37 6.54 8.59
N ARG A 426 -12.95 7.72 9.04
CA ARG A 426 -13.48 9.01 8.55
C ARG A 426 -13.17 9.23 7.06
N ALA A 427 -11.96 8.90 6.62
CA ALA A 427 -11.60 8.94 5.21
C ALA A 427 -12.40 7.92 4.40
N TRP A 428 -12.63 6.72 4.95
CA TRP A 428 -13.48 5.70 4.33
C TRP A 428 -14.89 6.25 4.07
N VAL A 429 -15.55 6.82 5.08
CA VAL A 429 -16.89 7.45 4.89
C VAL A 429 -16.84 8.49 3.79
N ARG A 430 -15.87 9.42 3.85
CA ARG A 430 -15.73 10.50 2.87
C ARG A 430 -15.64 10.00 1.43
N PHE A 431 -14.78 8.99 1.17
CA PHE A 431 -14.58 8.50 -0.18
C PHE A 431 -15.67 7.53 -0.64
N MET A 432 -16.28 6.79 0.29
CA MET A 432 -17.42 5.90 0.00
C MET A 432 -18.68 6.68 -0.39
N THR A 433 -18.85 7.89 0.13
CA THR A 433 -20.10 8.66 -0.04
C THR A 433 -19.98 9.80 -1.05
N ALA A 434 -18.77 10.09 -1.57
CA ALA A 434 -18.47 11.28 -2.37
C ALA A 434 -19.31 11.41 -3.66
N ASP A 435 -19.68 10.31 -4.27
CA ASP A 435 -20.45 10.22 -5.53
C ASP A 435 -21.78 9.48 -5.37
N MET A 436 -22.25 9.29 -4.12
CA MET A 436 -23.50 8.61 -3.84
C MET A 436 -24.67 9.58 -3.66
N PRO A 437 -25.91 9.15 -3.99
CA PRO A 437 -27.07 9.97 -3.72
C PRO A 437 -27.27 10.19 -2.22
N GLU A 438 -27.63 11.42 -1.84
CA GLU A 438 -28.05 11.71 -0.49
C GLU A 438 -29.31 10.90 -0.18
N GLY A 439 -29.26 10.03 0.82
CA GLY A 439 -30.39 9.25 1.31
C GLY A 439 -30.87 9.80 2.64
N VAL A 440 -32.12 9.51 2.99
CA VAL A 440 -32.62 9.75 4.36
C VAL A 440 -32.08 8.62 5.23
N ALA A 441 -31.41 8.93 6.33
CA ALA A 441 -31.03 7.95 7.35
C ALA A 441 -32.31 7.26 7.86
N ALA A 442 -32.32 5.93 7.84
CA ALA A 442 -33.45 5.13 8.28
C ALA A 442 -33.61 5.17 9.80
#